data_33fe70c7064007ee190d7020ef893fa5
#
_entry.id   33fe70c7064007ee190d7020ef893fa5
#
_cell.length_a   1.000
_cell.length_b   1.000
_cell.length_c   1.000
_cell.angle_alpha   90.00
_cell.angle_beta   90.00
_cell.angle_gamma   90.00
#
_symmetry.space_group_name_H-M   'P 1'
#
loop_
_entity.id
_entity.type
_entity.pdbx_description
1 polymer ?
#
loop_
_entity_poly.entity_id
_entity_poly.type
_entity_poly.pdbx_seq_one_letter_code
_entity_poly.pdbx_strand_id
1 'polypeptide(L)'
;MTEQLKEILNEFSKEQLIYLIEQYYHSQFLIGEVCVEESKQHISSKRAIKKIHNCLYDMPITYNVDNFKAQIDLKMNKITVEEYRKTLGLD
;
A
#
# COMPACT_ATOMS: atom_id res chain seq x y z
N MET A 1 -1.88 15.97 7.26
CA MET A 1 -2.85 15.15 6.53
C MET A 1 -3.93 16.05 5.93
N THR A 2 -4.28 15.87 4.67
CA THR A 2 -5.31 16.68 4.02
C THR A 2 -6.69 16.29 4.49
N GLU A 3 -7.66 17.22 4.39
CA GLU A 3 -9.05 16.92 4.75
C GLU A 3 -9.61 15.79 3.88
N GLN A 4 -9.26 15.75 2.60
CA GLN A 4 -9.69 14.69 1.68
C GLN A 4 -9.22 13.32 2.18
N LEU A 5 -7.98 13.20 2.62
CA LEU A 5 -7.45 11.94 3.12
C LEU A 5 -8.13 11.54 4.43
N LYS A 6 -8.40 12.50 5.32
CA LYS A 6 -9.15 12.23 6.56
C LYS A 6 -10.53 11.67 6.26
N GLU A 7 -11.24 12.26 5.32
CA GLU A 7 -12.58 11.81 4.93
C GLU A 7 -12.54 10.38 4.40
N ILE A 8 -11.55 10.08 3.55
CA ILE A 8 -11.36 8.73 3.01
C ILE A 8 -11.10 7.72 4.14
N LEU A 9 -10.19 8.05 5.06
CA LEU A 9 -9.83 7.16 6.15
C LEU A 9 -10.97 6.93 7.14
N ASN A 10 -11.84 7.92 7.31
CA ASN A 10 -13.02 7.78 8.18
C ASN A 10 -14.04 6.77 7.65
N GLU A 11 -14.00 6.46 6.36
CA GLU A 11 -14.86 5.46 5.76
C GLU A 11 -14.39 4.03 6.01
N PHE A 12 -13.19 3.85 6.53
CA PHE A 12 -12.59 2.54 6.73
C PHE A 12 -12.96 1.96 8.09
N SER A 13 -13.07 0.62 8.16
CA SER A 13 -13.22 -0.07 9.43
C SER A 13 -11.90 -0.02 10.20
N LYS A 14 -11.98 -0.24 11.52
CA LYS A 14 -10.78 -0.33 12.35
C LYS A 14 -9.82 -1.39 11.84
N GLU A 15 -10.34 -2.54 11.43
CA GLU A 15 -9.54 -3.65 10.90
C GLU A 15 -8.81 -3.25 9.62
N GLN A 16 -9.51 -2.55 8.70
CA GLN A 16 -8.90 -2.04 7.48
C GLN A 16 -7.79 -1.04 7.79
N LEU A 17 -8.00 -0.15 8.76
CA LEU A 17 -7.01 0.84 9.16
C LEU A 17 -5.77 0.18 9.78
N ILE A 18 -5.96 -0.83 10.62
CA ILE A 18 -4.84 -1.58 11.22
C ILE A 18 -4.02 -2.24 10.11
N TYR A 19 -4.69 -2.87 9.14
CA TYR A 19 -4.00 -3.50 8.02
C TYR A 19 -3.16 -2.48 7.24
N LEU A 20 -3.74 -1.31 6.94
CA LEU A 20 -3.03 -0.24 6.24
C LEU A 20 -1.79 0.21 7.01
N ILE A 21 -1.93 0.43 8.31
CA ILE A 21 -0.82 0.86 9.17
C ILE A 21 0.29 -0.18 9.14
N GLU A 22 -0.04 -1.45 9.23
CA GLU A 22 0.93 -2.54 9.16
C GLU A 22 1.68 -2.54 7.82
N GLN A 23 0.96 -2.34 6.71
CA GLN A 23 1.57 -2.30 5.39
C GLN A 23 2.50 -1.11 5.22
N TYR A 24 2.09 0.08 5.65
CA TYR A 24 2.94 1.27 5.60
C TYR A 24 4.18 1.11 6.47
N TYR A 25 4.01 0.56 7.68
CA TYR A 25 5.13 0.30 8.58
C TYR A 25 6.13 -0.66 7.94
N HIS A 26 5.63 -1.75 7.34
CA HIS A 26 6.46 -2.73 6.67
C HIS A 26 7.22 -2.12 5.48
N SER A 27 6.53 -1.32 4.65
CA SER A 27 7.15 -0.63 3.53
C SER A 27 8.26 0.31 3.99
N GLN A 28 8.02 1.07 5.07
CA GLN A 28 9.01 1.97 5.62
C GLN A 28 10.24 1.21 6.11
N PHE A 29 10.03 0.08 6.75
CA PHE A 29 11.13 -0.78 7.22
C PHE A 29 11.98 -1.27 6.04
N LEU A 30 11.34 -1.77 4.98
CA LEU A 30 12.03 -2.24 3.78
C LEU A 30 12.83 -1.12 3.10
N ILE A 31 12.23 0.06 2.99
CA ILE A 31 12.90 1.23 2.42
C ILE A 31 14.11 1.61 3.26
N GLY A 32 13.96 1.58 4.60
CA GLY A 32 15.06 1.83 5.52
C GLY A 32 16.23 0.87 5.32
N GLU A 33 15.94 -0.42 5.13
CA GLU A 33 16.99 -1.42 4.86
C GLU A 33 17.73 -1.13 3.56
N VAL A 34 17.01 -0.74 2.50
CA VAL A 34 17.62 -0.38 1.22
C VAL A 34 18.55 0.83 1.39
N CYS A 35 18.12 1.83 2.17
CA CYS A 35 18.93 3.02 2.43
C CYS A 35 20.22 2.65 3.18
N VAL A 36 20.14 1.74 4.14
CA VAL A 36 21.32 1.26 4.87
C VAL A 36 22.28 0.54 3.91
N GLU A 37 21.77 -0.34 3.06
CA GLU A 37 22.60 -1.06 2.08
C GLU A 37 23.32 -0.08 1.14
N GLU A 38 22.60 0.94 0.68
CA GLU A 38 23.19 1.96 -0.20
C GLU A 38 24.27 2.77 0.54
N SER A 39 24.00 3.19 1.78
CA SER A 39 24.96 3.93 2.61
C SER A 39 26.25 3.13 2.85
N LYS A 40 26.13 1.82 2.97
CA LYS A 40 27.28 0.91 3.13
C LYS A 40 27.92 0.54 1.79
N GLN A 41 27.41 1.06 0.69
CA GLN A 41 27.90 0.80 -0.66
C GLN A 41 27.78 -0.68 -1.08
N HIS A 42 26.86 -1.42 -0.46
CA HIS A 42 26.56 -2.79 -0.85
C HIS A 42 25.77 -2.86 -2.17
N ILE A 43 25.04 -1.80 -2.49
CA ILE A 43 24.31 -1.67 -3.74
C ILE A 43 24.53 -0.25 -4.28
N SER A 44 24.37 -0.08 -5.60
CA SER A 44 24.46 1.24 -6.22
C SER A 44 23.22 2.08 -5.91
N SER A 45 23.35 3.39 -6.02
CA SER A 45 22.22 4.30 -5.83
C SER A 45 21.10 4.01 -6.83
N LYS A 46 21.44 3.67 -8.07
CA LYS A 46 20.46 3.33 -9.10
C LYS A 46 19.66 2.09 -8.72
N ARG A 47 20.33 1.06 -8.17
CA ARG A 47 19.66 -0.16 -7.72
C ARG A 47 18.81 0.10 -6.49
N ALA A 48 19.28 0.96 -5.58
CA ALA A 48 18.53 1.36 -4.40
C ALA A 48 17.21 2.04 -4.80
N ILE A 49 17.26 2.96 -5.77
CA ILE A 49 16.06 3.63 -6.26
C ILE A 49 15.05 2.63 -6.82
N LYS A 50 15.49 1.63 -7.58
CA LYS A 50 14.60 0.60 -8.11
C LYS A 50 13.96 -0.23 -7.01
N LYS A 51 14.72 -0.60 -5.98
CA LYS A 51 14.19 -1.37 -4.84
C LYS A 51 13.16 -0.57 -4.06
N ILE A 52 13.42 0.71 -3.82
CA ILE A 52 12.47 1.61 -3.14
C ILE A 52 11.19 1.73 -3.96
N HIS A 53 11.32 1.90 -5.27
CA HIS A 53 10.17 2.00 -6.17
C HIS A 53 9.28 0.74 -6.08
N ASN A 54 9.89 -0.45 -6.06
CA ASN A 54 9.15 -1.70 -5.91
C ASN A 54 8.41 -1.79 -4.57
N CYS A 55 8.99 -1.27 -3.50
CA CYS A 55 8.33 -1.23 -2.18
C CYS A 55 7.08 -0.34 -2.22
N LEU A 56 7.11 0.75 -2.96
CA LEU A 56 5.99 1.67 -3.08
C LEU A 56 4.85 1.11 -3.95
N TYR A 57 5.18 0.29 -4.94
CA TYR A 57 4.17 -0.26 -5.85
C TYR A 57 3.19 -1.22 -5.17
N ASP A 58 3.60 -1.82 -4.08
CA ASP A 58 2.72 -2.74 -3.35
C ASP A 58 1.64 -2.01 -2.54
N MET A 59 1.68 -0.68 -2.53
CA MET A 59 0.80 0.17 -1.72
C MET A 59 0.13 1.22 -2.60
N PRO A 60 -0.70 0.81 -3.59
CA PRO A 60 -1.37 1.79 -4.44
C PRO A 60 -2.33 2.65 -3.63
N ILE A 61 -2.19 3.96 -3.77
CA ILE A 61 -3.11 4.92 -3.13
C ILE A 61 -4.10 5.36 -4.18
N THR A 62 -5.38 5.23 -3.88
CA THR A 62 -6.44 5.72 -4.75
C THR A 62 -7.44 6.54 -3.94
N TYR A 63 -7.96 7.59 -4.54
CA TYR A 63 -8.96 8.44 -3.92
C TYR A 63 -10.39 7.91 -4.11
N ASN A 64 -10.57 6.83 -4.86
CA ASN A 64 -11.85 6.15 -4.92
C ASN A 64 -11.96 5.23 -3.71
N VAL A 65 -12.81 5.61 -2.74
CA VAL A 65 -12.92 4.91 -1.46
C VAL A 65 -13.32 3.45 -1.64
N ASP A 66 -14.30 3.19 -2.48
CA ASP A 66 -14.78 1.82 -2.68
C ASP A 66 -13.70 0.93 -3.27
N ASN A 67 -12.97 1.44 -4.25
CA ASN A 67 -11.86 0.70 -4.85
C ASN A 67 -10.74 0.46 -3.85
N PHE A 68 -10.43 1.47 -3.03
CA PHE A 68 -9.37 1.35 -2.02
C PHE A 68 -9.74 0.29 -0.97
N LYS A 69 -10.98 0.34 -0.46
CA LYS A 69 -11.47 -0.65 0.51
C LYS A 69 -11.47 -2.06 -0.09
N ALA A 70 -11.89 -2.19 -1.35
CA ALA A 70 -11.89 -3.47 -2.04
C ALA A 70 -10.48 -4.03 -2.20
N GLN A 71 -9.49 -3.19 -2.51
CA GLN A 71 -8.09 -3.61 -2.60
C GLN A 71 -7.59 -4.15 -1.26
N ILE A 72 -7.92 -3.45 -0.16
CA ILE A 72 -7.53 -3.88 1.16
C ILE A 72 -8.18 -5.23 1.50
N ASP A 73 -9.48 -5.35 1.26
CA ASP A 73 -10.22 -6.58 1.55
C ASP A 73 -9.69 -7.76 0.72
N LEU A 74 -9.31 -7.51 -0.54
CA LEU A 74 -8.69 -8.52 -1.38
C LEU A 74 -7.35 -8.98 -0.79
N LYS A 75 -6.51 -8.03 -0.37
CA LYS A 75 -5.20 -8.35 0.23
C LYS A 75 -5.34 -9.06 1.57
N MET A 76 -6.41 -8.78 2.32
CA MET A 76 -6.72 -9.47 3.58
C MET A 76 -7.41 -10.81 3.36
N ASN A 77 -7.63 -11.22 2.12
CA ASN A 77 -8.34 -12.45 1.75
C ASN A 77 -9.79 -12.49 2.24
N LYS A 78 -10.43 -11.33 2.39
CA LYS A 78 -11.85 -11.23 2.78
C LYS A 78 -12.79 -11.33 1.61
N ILE A 79 -12.32 -10.99 0.41
CA ILE A 79 -13.09 -11.10 -0.83
C ILE A 79 -12.25 -11.83 -1.88
N THR A 80 -12.94 -12.40 -2.87
CA THR A 80 -12.28 -13.08 -3.98
C THR A 80 -11.89 -12.08 -5.06
N VAL A 81 -11.01 -12.51 -5.97
CA VAL A 81 -10.63 -11.72 -7.15
C VAL A 81 -11.87 -11.38 -7.98
N GLU A 82 -12.81 -12.32 -8.10
CA GLU A 82 -14.05 -12.10 -8.84
C GLU A 82 -14.91 -11.00 -8.22
N GLU A 83 -15.05 -11.03 -6.89
CA GLU A 83 -15.77 -9.98 -6.16
C GLU A 83 -15.09 -8.63 -6.31
N TYR A 84 -13.76 -8.61 -6.26
CA TYR A 84 -12.98 -7.40 -6.47
C TYR A 84 -13.24 -6.81 -7.87
N ARG A 85 -13.21 -7.65 -8.90
CA ARG A 85 -13.47 -7.21 -10.27
C ARG A 85 -14.88 -6.65 -10.44
N LYS A 86 -15.86 -7.25 -9.77
CA LYS A 86 -17.23 -6.73 -9.78
C LYS A 86 -17.30 -5.34 -9.17
N THR A 87 -16.61 -5.13 -8.05
CA THR A 87 -16.57 -3.81 -7.40
C THR A 87 -15.98 -2.75 -8.33
N LEU A 88 -15.01 -3.14 -9.16
CA LEU A 88 -14.40 -2.23 -10.14
C LEU A 88 -15.22 -2.09 -11.43
N GLY A 89 -16.29 -2.87 -11.59
CA GLY A 89 -17.09 -2.86 -12.80
C GLY A 89 -16.40 -3.51 -14.00
N LEU A 90 -15.53 -4.48 -13.77
CA LEU A 90 -14.72 -5.14 -14.82
C LEU A 90 -15.29 -6.48 -15.29
N ASP A 91 -16.52 -6.75 -15.03
CA ASP A 91 -17.17 -8.00 -15.49
C ASP A 91 -17.50 -7.95 -16.97
#